data_9f6058daf00343ffb7f901bf8c6ed8af
#
_entry.id   9f6058daf00343ffb7f901bf8c6ed8af
#
_cell.length_a   1.000
_cell.length_b   1.000
_cell.length_c   1.000
_cell.angle_alpha   90.00
_cell.angle_beta   90.00
_cell.angle_gamma   90.00
#
_symmetry.space_group_name_H-M   'P 1'
#
loop_
_entity.id
_entity.type
_entity.pdbx_description
1 polymer ?
#
loop_
_entity_poly.entity_id
_entity_poly.type
_entity_poly.pdbx_seq_one_letter_code
_entity_poly.pdbx_strand_id
1 'polypeptide(L)'
;MLFASSLPLIAASCKNNETKEPKKEPEMDAPIAPPTDPGKNNETKESKKEPETDTPIAPPTDPGKNNETKEPKKEPEMDAPITPPTDPGKDNPEKTDPDQNEEAKIIKTDISKLMLQTNLTNNTTKKDILELLKKQNKLGNLTESDFDFKLEKKALLNREGEISITSKSKSKLISGTLLLTIDRLQEVTPRKHKYSADKTVVLEIGYNKYEQIEQFDRNVKKVPEVLPEEVISLYSAFNSNENETIENIDKWDTSNIENMSQMFFGAKNFNTDISNWKTDKVKNMSYMFFAAKKFSKNLDKWNTANVENMNRMFQEAEAFNGNIST
;
A
#
# COMPACT_ATOMS: atom_id res chain seq x y z
N MET A 1 -14.38 46.26 -52.28
CA MET A 1 -13.10 46.88 -52.63
C MET A 1 -12.00 45.97 -52.13
N LEU A 2 -11.32 45.38 -53.13
CA LEU A 2 -10.13 44.58 -52.96
C LEU A 2 -8.94 45.48 -52.59
N PHE A 3 -8.07 45.01 -51.68
CA PHE A 3 -6.64 45.28 -51.83
C PHE A 3 -5.85 44.09 -51.28
N ALA A 4 -5.20 43.45 -52.19
CA ALA A 4 -4.11 42.49 -51.96
C ALA A 4 -2.80 43.27 -52.01
N SER A 5 -1.82 42.85 -51.18
CA SER A 5 -0.39 43.11 -51.44
C SER A 5 0.39 42.13 -50.56
N SER A 6 0.91 41.05 -51.06
CA SER A 6 2.20 40.83 -51.75
C SER A 6 3.39 40.89 -50.80
N LEU A 7 3.97 39.67 -50.59
CA LEU A 7 5.30 39.34 -50.06
C LEU A 7 6.45 39.93 -50.91
N PRO A 8 7.63 40.01 -50.37
CA PRO A 8 8.78 39.57 -51.20
C PRO A 8 9.57 38.43 -50.60
N LEU A 9 9.81 37.44 -51.43
CA LEU A 9 10.91 36.49 -51.38
C LEU A 9 12.24 37.26 -51.45
N ILE A 10 13.21 36.89 -50.60
CA ILE A 10 14.62 37.11 -50.89
C ILE A 10 15.31 35.77 -50.78
N ALA A 11 15.73 35.26 -51.93
CA ALA A 11 16.68 34.19 -52.11
C ALA A 11 18.09 34.78 -52.23
N ALA A 12 19.07 34.27 -51.54
CA ALA A 12 20.49 34.29 -51.88
C ALA A 12 21.16 33.34 -50.84
N SER A 13 21.92 32.44 -51.14
CA SER A 13 22.89 32.04 -52.12
C SER A 13 23.84 31.05 -51.41
N CYS A 14 24.03 29.92 -52.00
CA CYS A 14 24.98 28.87 -51.63
C CYS A 14 26.42 29.37 -51.58
N LYS A 15 27.19 28.92 -50.57
CA LYS A 15 28.60 28.52 -50.80
C LYS A 15 29.09 27.50 -49.80
N ASN A 16 29.33 26.32 -50.32
CA ASN A 16 30.44 25.35 -50.14
C ASN A 16 30.87 24.84 -48.77
N ASN A 17 30.56 23.56 -48.57
CA ASN A 17 31.51 22.45 -48.38
C ASN A 17 32.52 22.59 -47.24
N GLU A 18 32.26 21.84 -46.17
CA GLU A 18 33.25 20.87 -45.65
C GLU A 18 32.50 19.75 -44.95
N THR A 19 32.54 18.55 -45.49
CA THR A 19 32.11 17.28 -44.90
C THR A 19 33.01 17.01 -43.69
N LYS A 20 32.43 17.18 -42.51
CA LYS A 20 32.92 16.51 -41.27
C LYS A 20 32.02 15.35 -41.00
N GLU A 21 32.60 14.15 -41.02
CA GLU A 21 31.99 12.92 -40.59
C GLU A 21 31.38 13.09 -39.18
N PRO A 22 30.19 12.54 -38.89
CA PRO A 22 29.64 12.54 -37.55
C PRO A 22 30.54 11.64 -36.70
N LYS A 23 31.11 12.22 -35.62
CA LYS A 23 31.72 11.45 -34.55
C LYS A 23 30.66 10.52 -33.99
N LYS A 24 30.91 9.20 -34.03
CA LYS A 24 30.15 8.19 -33.28
C LYS A 24 30.02 8.63 -31.84
N GLU A 25 28.80 8.84 -31.40
CA GLU A 25 28.46 8.86 -29.98
C GLU A 25 28.86 7.50 -29.39
N PRO A 26 29.39 7.43 -28.16
CA PRO A 26 29.63 6.16 -27.50
C PRO A 26 28.29 5.50 -27.27
N GLU A 27 28.14 4.28 -27.74
CA GLU A 27 27.04 3.40 -27.44
C GLU A 27 26.87 3.35 -25.92
N MET A 28 25.68 3.76 -25.46
CA MET A 28 25.29 3.54 -24.06
C MET A 28 25.15 2.05 -23.88
N ASP A 29 26.02 1.49 -23.04
CA ASP A 29 25.94 0.11 -22.60
C ASP A 29 24.54 -0.19 -22.10
N ALA A 30 23.98 -1.28 -22.61
CA ALA A 30 22.71 -1.85 -22.16
C ALA A 30 22.74 -2.07 -20.64
N PRO A 31 21.61 -1.98 -19.96
CA PRO A 31 21.54 -2.22 -18.53
C PRO A 31 22.08 -3.62 -18.22
N ILE A 32 23.13 -3.64 -17.38
CA ILE A 32 23.72 -4.90 -16.89
C ILE A 32 22.63 -5.64 -16.12
N ALA A 33 22.29 -6.83 -16.61
CA ALA A 33 21.43 -7.77 -15.89
C ALA A 33 22.04 -8.06 -14.50
N PRO A 34 21.20 -8.31 -13.49
CA PRO A 34 21.73 -8.63 -12.16
C PRO A 34 22.59 -9.88 -12.24
N PRO A 35 23.73 -9.92 -11.51
CA PRO A 35 24.61 -11.08 -11.52
C PRO A 35 23.86 -12.32 -11.02
N THR A 36 23.83 -13.35 -11.87
CA THR A 36 23.42 -14.69 -11.49
C THR A 36 24.43 -15.26 -10.52
N ASP A 37 23.92 -15.89 -9.48
CA ASP A 37 24.65 -16.60 -8.42
C ASP A 37 25.66 -17.62 -9.00
N PRO A 38 26.96 -17.55 -8.64
CA PRO A 38 27.94 -18.55 -9.02
C PRO A 38 28.06 -19.62 -7.92
N GLY A 39 27.19 -20.58 -7.94
CA GLY A 39 27.22 -21.68 -7.01
C GLY A 39 26.74 -23.00 -7.58
N LYS A 40 27.50 -23.58 -8.50
CA LYS A 40 27.60 -25.04 -8.72
C LYS A 40 28.50 -25.36 -9.91
N ASN A 41 29.64 -25.92 -9.61
CA ASN A 41 30.42 -26.93 -10.36
C ASN A 41 31.74 -27.10 -9.63
N ASN A 42 32.38 -28.24 -9.45
CA ASN A 42 32.21 -29.59 -9.96
C ASN A 42 33.02 -30.54 -9.07
N GLU A 43 32.63 -31.79 -9.12
CA GLU A 43 33.21 -33.01 -8.59
C GLU A 43 34.72 -33.12 -8.60
N THR A 44 35.29 -33.66 -7.49
CA THR A 44 36.25 -34.75 -7.60
C THR A 44 36.16 -35.63 -6.33
N LYS A 45 36.12 -36.91 -6.58
CA LYS A 45 36.06 -38.06 -5.65
C LYS A 45 37.28 -38.10 -4.76
N GLU A 46 37.14 -38.43 -3.45
CA GLU A 46 37.70 -39.66 -2.86
C GLU A 46 37.28 -39.84 -1.40
N SER A 47 36.70 -40.95 -1.24
CA SER A 47 36.65 -42.01 -0.19
C SER A 47 36.82 -41.70 1.31
N LYS A 48 35.80 -42.22 2.05
CA LYS A 48 35.80 -42.99 3.29
C LYS A 48 36.08 -42.32 4.63
N LYS A 49 35.04 -42.16 5.43
CA LYS A 49 34.76 -42.96 6.67
C LYS A 49 33.53 -42.40 7.36
N GLU A 50 32.52 -43.21 7.51
CA GLU A 50 31.61 -43.14 8.65
C GLU A 50 32.35 -43.60 9.91
N PRO A 51 31.98 -43.18 11.13
CA PRO A 51 30.72 -43.60 11.74
C PRO A 51 30.04 -42.57 12.70
N GLU A 52 28.84 -42.95 13.03
CA GLU A 52 28.10 -42.80 14.29
C GLU A 52 27.10 -41.64 14.46
N THR A 53 25.91 -42.12 14.50
CA THR A 53 24.64 -41.69 15.09
C THR A 53 24.75 -40.78 16.30
N ASP A 54 24.05 -39.64 16.26
CA ASP A 54 23.45 -39.04 17.45
C ASP A 54 22.04 -38.53 17.19
N THR A 55 21.16 -39.00 18.03
CA THR A 55 19.73 -38.80 18.09
C THR A 55 19.38 -37.36 18.54
N PRO A 56 18.22 -36.81 18.16
CA PRO A 56 17.83 -35.47 18.55
C PRO A 56 17.39 -35.40 20.02
N ILE A 57 17.94 -34.43 20.74
CA ILE A 57 17.61 -34.10 22.12
C ILE A 57 16.31 -33.29 22.17
N ALA A 58 15.31 -33.80 22.89
CA ALA A 58 14.08 -33.14 23.22
C ALA A 58 14.30 -31.96 24.23
N PRO A 59 13.48 -30.94 24.24
CA PRO A 59 13.59 -29.83 25.17
C PRO A 59 13.17 -30.23 26.60
N PRO A 60 13.72 -29.60 27.64
CA PRO A 60 13.50 -29.99 29.04
C PRO A 60 12.10 -29.58 29.53
N THR A 61 11.47 -30.54 30.20
CA THR A 61 10.23 -30.38 30.95
C THR A 61 10.47 -29.68 32.30
N ASP A 62 9.62 -28.73 32.63
CA ASP A 62 9.52 -28.07 33.93
C ASP A 62 8.91 -29.03 34.98
N PRO A 63 9.44 -29.14 36.20
CA PRO A 63 8.82 -29.89 37.28
C PRO A 63 8.32 -28.98 38.43
N GLY A 64 7.05 -29.06 38.73
CA GLY A 64 6.61 -28.57 40.05
C GLY A 64 5.12 -28.25 40.17
N LYS A 65 4.37 -29.30 40.38
CA LYS A 65 3.40 -29.61 41.47
C LYS A 65 2.69 -28.41 42.15
N ASN A 66 1.34 -28.38 42.14
CA ASN A 66 0.58 -29.20 43.13
C ASN A 66 -0.91 -29.29 42.71
N ASN A 67 -1.42 -30.50 42.88
CA ASN A 67 -2.83 -30.87 42.91
C ASN A 67 -3.59 -30.16 44.04
N GLU A 68 -4.78 -29.69 43.75
CA GLU A 68 -5.93 -29.89 44.64
C GLU A 68 -7.21 -30.01 43.82
N THR A 69 -7.72 -31.22 43.83
CA THR A 69 -9.06 -31.64 43.46
C THR A 69 -10.09 -31.06 44.40
N LYS A 70 -11.14 -30.42 43.88
CA LYS A 70 -12.45 -30.35 44.51
C LYS A 70 -13.55 -30.57 43.48
N GLU A 71 -14.30 -31.63 43.76
CA GLU A 71 -15.51 -32.08 43.10
C GLU A 71 -16.68 -31.09 43.17
N PRO A 72 -17.67 -31.27 42.29
CA PRO A 72 -18.77 -30.30 42.08
C PRO A 72 -19.87 -30.48 43.15
N LYS A 73 -20.35 -29.38 43.67
CA LYS A 73 -21.55 -29.35 44.50
C LYS A 73 -22.83 -29.23 43.67
N LYS A 74 -23.73 -30.15 43.95
CA LYS A 74 -25.10 -30.32 43.50
C LYS A 74 -25.90 -29.03 43.51
N GLU A 75 -26.73 -28.91 42.46
CA GLU A 75 -27.97 -28.10 42.46
C GLU A 75 -28.98 -28.58 43.46
N PRO A 76 -29.80 -27.72 44.07
CA PRO A 76 -31.04 -28.12 44.72
C PRO A 76 -32.21 -27.98 43.74
N GLU A 77 -33.03 -29.03 43.79
CA GLU A 77 -34.23 -29.23 43.03
C GLU A 77 -35.32 -28.21 43.28
N MET A 78 -36.17 -28.11 42.27
CA MET A 78 -37.41 -27.35 42.14
C MET A 78 -38.44 -27.68 43.21
N ASP A 79 -39.11 -26.65 43.70
CA ASP A 79 -40.45 -26.79 44.26
C ASP A 79 -41.50 -26.20 43.29
N ALA A 80 -42.51 -27.00 43.06
CA ALA A 80 -43.60 -26.69 42.17
C ALA A 80 -44.61 -25.70 42.78
N PRO A 81 -45.32 -24.93 41.95
CA PRO A 81 -46.23 -23.90 42.45
C PRO A 81 -47.60 -24.47 42.86
N ILE A 82 -48.04 -24.00 44.02
CA ILE A 82 -49.35 -24.25 44.56
C ILE A 82 -50.35 -23.30 43.86
N THR A 83 -51.44 -23.84 43.35
CA THR A 83 -52.56 -23.11 42.78
C THR A 83 -53.43 -22.53 43.90
N PRO A 84 -53.90 -21.29 43.85
CA PRO A 84 -54.95 -20.78 44.67
C PRO A 84 -56.36 -20.93 44.01
N PRO A 85 -57.41 -20.95 44.78
CA PRO A 85 -58.75 -21.34 44.33
C PRO A 85 -59.55 -20.23 43.65
N THR A 86 -60.34 -20.61 42.72
CA THR A 86 -61.33 -19.84 41.99
C THR A 86 -62.42 -19.25 42.87
N ASP A 87 -62.72 -17.97 42.70
CA ASP A 87 -63.95 -17.35 43.13
C ASP A 87 -64.69 -16.73 41.91
N PRO A 88 -65.92 -16.95 41.71
CA PRO A 88 -66.72 -16.48 40.57
C PRO A 88 -67.49 -15.21 40.90
N GLY A 89 -67.36 -14.19 40.06
CA GLY A 89 -68.43 -13.19 40.00
C GLY A 89 -68.03 -11.75 39.88
N LYS A 90 -68.11 -11.19 38.72
CA LYS A 90 -68.99 -10.09 38.31
C LYS A 90 -68.58 -9.44 37.03
N ASP A 91 -69.46 -9.50 36.06
CA ASP A 91 -69.43 -8.75 34.83
C ASP A 91 -69.29 -7.24 35.03
N ASN A 92 -68.36 -6.64 34.31
CA ASN A 92 -68.53 -5.27 33.87
C ASN A 92 -67.72 -5.07 32.57
N PRO A 93 -68.35 -4.66 31.44
CA PRO A 93 -67.68 -4.44 30.21
C PRO A 93 -67.03 -3.04 30.25
N GLU A 94 -65.78 -3.00 30.53
CA GLU A 94 -65.02 -1.76 30.44
C GLU A 94 -64.40 -1.63 29.02
N LYS A 95 -64.71 -0.50 28.42
CA LYS A 95 -64.34 -0.07 27.09
C LYS A 95 -62.85 -0.28 26.82
N THR A 96 -62.56 -1.08 25.83
CA THR A 96 -61.22 -1.08 25.17
C THR A 96 -61.07 0.20 24.41
N ASP A 97 -60.17 1.00 24.89
CA ASP A 97 -59.66 2.20 24.20
C ASP A 97 -58.83 1.73 22.98
N PRO A 98 -59.15 2.12 21.77
CA PRO A 98 -58.40 1.70 20.58
C PRO A 98 -57.31 2.73 20.26
N ASP A 99 -56.35 2.90 21.15
CA ASP A 99 -55.23 3.79 20.84
C ASP A 99 -53.92 3.25 21.42
N GLN A 100 -53.58 2.02 21.03
CA GLN A 100 -52.17 1.60 21.03
C GLN A 100 -51.72 1.63 19.59
N ASN A 101 -51.22 2.79 19.20
CA ASN A 101 -50.43 3.00 18.00
C ASN A 101 -49.16 2.17 18.15
N GLU A 102 -49.20 0.88 17.84
CA GLU A 102 -48.02 0.09 17.58
C GLU A 102 -47.35 0.73 16.38
N GLU A 103 -46.39 1.65 16.63
CA GLU A 103 -45.45 2.05 15.61
C GLU A 103 -44.86 0.77 15.02
N ALA A 104 -45.31 0.42 13.82
CA ALA A 104 -44.83 -0.74 13.09
C ALA A 104 -43.29 -0.65 13.06
N LYS A 105 -42.63 -1.50 13.85
CA LYS A 105 -41.17 -1.56 13.96
C LYS A 105 -40.62 -1.77 12.57
N ILE A 106 -40.07 -0.69 11.98
CA ILE A 106 -39.47 -0.75 10.64
C ILE A 106 -38.26 -1.69 10.72
N ILE A 107 -38.42 -2.88 10.15
CA ILE A 107 -37.33 -3.87 10.06
C ILE A 107 -36.40 -3.41 8.92
N LYS A 108 -35.25 -2.83 9.28
CA LYS A 108 -34.22 -2.45 8.33
C LYS A 108 -33.42 -3.69 7.89
N THR A 109 -32.94 -3.68 6.65
CA THR A 109 -32.00 -4.68 6.18
C THR A 109 -30.59 -4.35 6.74
N ASP A 110 -30.00 -5.27 7.48
CA ASP A 110 -28.64 -5.17 7.96
C ASP A 110 -27.67 -5.48 6.81
N ILE A 111 -27.04 -4.42 6.26
CA ILE A 111 -26.14 -4.54 5.11
C ILE A 111 -24.82 -5.21 5.47
N SER A 112 -24.41 -5.25 6.73
CA SER A 112 -23.17 -5.91 7.15
C SER A 112 -23.15 -7.42 6.87
N LYS A 113 -24.32 -8.00 6.65
CA LYS A 113 -24.51 -9.44 6.36
C LYS A 113 -24.65 -9.75 4.88
N LEU A 114 -24.60 -8.74 4.01
CA LEU A 114 -24.73 -8.96 2.58
C LEU A 114 -23.44 -9.54 2.00
N MET A 115 -23.59 -10.61 1.23
CA MET A 115 -22.52 -11.14 0.39
C MET A 115 -22.77 -10.71 -1.04
N LEU A 116 -22.02 -9.72 -1.50
CA LEU A 116 -22.14 -9.22 -2.87
C LEU A 116 -21.01 -9.82 -3.72
N GLN A 117 -21.38 -10.45 -4.83
CA GLN A 117 -20.41 -10.77 -5.88
C GLN A 117 -20.18 -9.51 -6.68
N THR A 118 -18.94 -9.01 -6.70
CA THR A 118 -18.62 -7.69 -7.26
C THR A 118 -17.30 -7.74 -8.02
N ASN A 119 -17.25 -6.98 -9.11
CA ASN A 119 -16.01 -6.64 -9.81
C ASN A 119 -15.70 -5.15 -9.53
N LEU A 120 -15.32 -4.85 -8.30
CA LEU A 120 -15.01 -3.50 -7.86
C LEU A 120 -13.63 -3.06 -8.35
N THR A 121 -13.48 -1.77 -8.56
CA THR A 121 -12.23 -1.14 -8.96
C THR A 121 -11.99 0.13 -8.12
N ASN A 122 -10.79 0.69 -8.20
CA ASN A 122 -10.48 1.98 -7.58
C ASN A 122 -11.36 3.15 -8.10
N ASN A 123 -12.03 2.95 -9.24
CA ASN A 123 -12.93 3.94 -9.85
C ASN A 123 -14.40 3.66 -9.53
N THR A 124 -14.70 2.67 -8.70
CA THR A 124 -16.07 2.37 -8.28
C THR A 124 -16.66 3.58 -7.57
N THR A 125 -17.84 4.00 -8.00
CA THR A 125 -18.55 5.17 -7.49
C THR A 125 -19.67 4.77 -6.52
N LYS A 126 -20.16 5.75 -5.77
CA LYS A 126 -21.34 5.59 -4.92
C LYS A 126 -22.56 5.10 -5.70
N LYS A 127 -22.72 5.57 -6.96
CA LYS A 127 -23.80 5.17 -7.85
C LYS A 127 -23.68 3.68 -8.23
N ASP A 128 -22.47 3.19 -8.52
CA ASP A 128 -22.26 1.78 -8.83
C ASP A 128 -22.66 0.89 -7.64
N ILE A 129 -22.29 1.32 -6.43
CA ILE A 129 -22.69 0.63 -5.20
C ILE A 129 -24.22 0.65 -5.02
N LEU A 130 -24.88 1.78 -5.28
CA LEU A 130 -26.33 1.85 -5.22
C LEU A 130 -27.00 0.82 -6.14
N GLU A 131 -26.51 0.70 -7.38
CA GLU A 131 -27.05 -0.29 -8.33
C GLU A 131 -26.79 -1.74 -7.88
N LEU A 132 -25.68 -2.01 -7.23
CA LEU A 132 -25.40 -3.32 -6.64
C LEU A 132 -26.33 -3.64 -5.47
N LEU A 133 -26.55 -2.67 -4.59
CA LEU A 133 -27.45 -2.85 -3.44
C LEU A 133 -28.91 -3.00 -3.86
N LYS A 134 -29.39 -2.26 -4.87
CA LYS A 134 -30.76 -2.37 -5.39
C LYS A 134 -31.10 -3.75 -5.96
N LYS A 135 -30.11 -4.51 -6.41
CA LYS A 135 -30.31 -5.89 -6.86
C LYS A 135 -30.63 -6.85 -5.71
N GLN A 136 -30.38 -6.44 -4.48
CA GLN A 136 -30.71 -7.22 -3.30
C GLN A 136 -32.19 -7.13 -2.97
N ASN A 137 -32.77 -8.23 -2.47
CA ASN A 137 -34.17 -8.26 -2.06
C ASN A 137 -34.49 -7.14 -1.07
N LYS A 138 -35.63 -6.47 -1.26
CA LYS A 138 -36.14 -5.38 -0.43
C LYS A 138 -35.39 -4.05 -0.52
N LEU A 139 -34.33 -3.91 -1.33
CA LEU A 139 -33.55 -2.68 -1.46
C LEU A 139 -33.80 -1.90 -2.76
N GLY A 140 -34.78 -2.27 -3.57
CA GLY A 140 -35.10 -1.60 -4.84
C GLY A 140 -35.38 -0.09 -4.72
N ASN A 141 -35.91 0.37 -3.58
CA ASN A 141 -36.20 1.78 -3.31
C ASN A 141 -35.04 2.55 -2.64
N LEU A 142 -33.88 1.91 -2.47
CA LEU A 142 -32.69 2.54 -1.88
C LEU A 142 -32.23 3.72 -2.74
N THR A 143 -31.72 4.75 -2.10
CA THR A 143 -31.17 5.96 -2.74
C THR A 143 -29.78 6.25 -2.19
N GLU A 144 -29.03 7.13 -2.87
CA GLU A 144 -27.72 7.57 -2.38
C GLU A 144 -27.80 8.34 -1.05
N SER A 145 -28.99 8.84 -0.67
CA SER A 145 -29.18 9.51 0.62
C SER A 145 -29.25 8.55 1.81
N ASP A 146 -29.40 7.25 1.59
CA ASP A 146 -29.55 6.24 2.64
C ASP A 146 -28.23 5.78 3.24
N PHE A 147 -27.10 6.01 2.57
CA PHE A 147 -25.78 5.56 3.02
C PHE A 147 -24.67 6.55 2.69
N ASP A 148 -23.55 6.39 3.38
CA ASP A 148 -22.27 6.99 3.06
C ASP A 148 -21.39 5.95 2.37
N PHE A 149 -20.59 6.42 1.41
CA PHE A 149 -19.64 5.65 0.62
C PHE A 149 -18.24 6.22 0.82
N LYS A 150 -17.26 5.37 1.05
CA LYS A 150 -15.86 5.77 1.14
C LYS A 150 -14.95 4.70 0.57
N LEU A 151 -14.02 5.10 -0.30
CA LEU A 151 -12.87 4.29 -0.68
C LEU A 151 -11.84 4.41 0.45
N GLU A 152 -11.76 3.40 1.30
CA GLU A 152 -10.87 3.39 2.47
C GLU A 152 -9.43 3.18 2.06
N LYS A 153 -9.22 2.28 1.09
CA LYS A 153 -7.90 1.95 0.54
C LYS A 153 -8.03 1.66 -0.94
N LYS A 154 -7.10 2.17 -1.75
CA LYS A 154 -6.99 1.76 -3.15
C LYS A 154 -6.35 0.38 -3.25
N ALA A 155 -6.82 -0.42 -4.20
CA ALA A 155 -6.10 -1.60 -4.66
C ALA A 155 -4.80 -1.19 -5.36
N LEU A 156 -3.71 -1.91 -5.11
CA LEU A 156 -2.41 -1.78 -5.76
C LEU A 156 -1.97 -3.15 -6.28
N LEU A 157 -0.84 -3.24 -6.95
CA LEU A 157 -0.30 -4.54 -7.39
C LEU A 157 -0.01 -5.48 -6.21
N ASN A 158 0.37 -4.93 -5.05
CA ASN A 158 0.77 -5.69 -3.87
C ASN A 158 -0.29 -5.77 -2.77
N ARG A 159 -1.41 -5.05 -2.91
CA ARG A 159 -2.48 -5.06 -1.89
C ARG A 159 -3.87 -4.93 -2.48
N GLU A 160 -4.84 -5.50 -1.78
CA GLU A 160 -6.25 -5.30 -2.04
C GLU A 160 -6.71 -3.91 -1.59
N GLY A 161 -7.72 -3.38 -2.27
CA GLY A 161 -8.40 -2.17 -1.85
C GLY A 161 -9.62 -2.47 -0.98
N GLU A 162 -10.21 -1.42 -0.40
CA GLU A 162 -11.35 -1.53 0.50
C GLU A 162 -12.32 -0.37 0.32
N ILE A 163 -13.58 -0.68 0.20
CA ILE A 163 -14.69 0.29 0.18
C ILE A 163 -15.55 0.05 1.41
N SER A 164 -15.91 1.11 2.13
CA SER A 164 -16.90 1.07 3.19
C SER A 164 -18.21 1.73 2.74
N ILE A 165 -19.32 1.10 3.14
CA ILE A 165 -20.67 1.57 2.92
C ILE A 165 -21.35 1.58 4.27
N THR A 166 -21.68 2.76 4.80
CA THR A 166 -22.27 2.92 6.12
C THR A 166 -23.69 3.48 5.99
N SER A 167 -24.67 2.78 6.56
CA SER A 167 -26.06 3.25 6.58
C SER A 167 -26.17 4.56 7.35
N LYS A 168 -26.93 5.52 6.82
CA LYS A 168 -27.25 6.74 7.56
C LYS A 168 -28.33 6.50 8.60
N SER A 169 -28.26 7.18 9.73
CA SER A 169 -29.23 7.07 10.83
C SER A 169 -30.66 7.30 10.39
N LYS A 170 -30.88 8.19 9.40
CA LYS A 170 -32.18 8.53 8.83
C LYS A 170 -32.74 7.51 7.85
N SER A 171 -31.92 6.57 7.36
CA SER A 171 -32.43 5.52 6.46
C SER A 171 -33.45 4.65 7.16
N LYS A 172 -34.58 4.41 6.49
CA LYS A 172 -35.61 3.48 6.94
C LYS A 172 -35.45 2.06 6.33
N LEU A 173 -34.54 1.91 5.37
CA LEU A 173 -34.38 0.69 4.58
C LEU A 173 -33.21 -0.18 5.04
N ILE A 174 -32.12 0.45 5.47
CA ILE A 174 -30.86 -0.25 5.79
C ILE A 174 -30.30 0.15 7.16
N SER A 175 -29.46 -0.74 7.71
CA SER A 175 -28.66 -0.52 8.93
C SER A 175 -27.29 -1.19 8.78
N GLY A 176 -26.31 -0.78 9.60
CA GLY A 176 -24.99 -1.39 9.67
C GLY A 176 -23.97 -0.80 8.66
N THR A 177 -22.79 -1.41 8.63
CA THR A 177 -21.69 -1.06 7.73
C THR A 177 -21.28 -2.31 6.96
N LEU A 178 -21.14 -2.18 5.64
CA LEU A 178 -20.65 -3.22 4.74
C LEU A 178 -19.25 -2.82 4.26
N LEU A 179 -18.31 -3.74 4.40
CA LEU A 179 -16.95 -3.61 3.84
C LEU A 179 -16.87 -4.49 2.59
N LEU A 180 -16.38 -3.92 1.50
CA LEU A 180 -16.19 -4.60 0.23
C LEU A 180 -14.72 -4.52 -0.18
N THR A 181 -14.18 -5.64 -0.65
CA THR A 181 -12.80 -5.74 -1.13
C THR A 181 -12.73 -5.43 -2.62
N ILE A 182 -11.71 -4.70 -3.02
CA ILE A 182 -11.29 -4.53 -4.42
C ILE A 182 -10.09 -5.46 -4.62
N ASP A 183 -10.17 -6.36 -5.59
CA ASP A 183 -9.06 -7.25 -5.92
C ASP A 183 -7.80 -6.46 -6.27
N ARG A 184 -6.62 -7.06 -6.04
CA ARG A 184 -5.34 -6.48 -6.44
C ARG A 184 -5.31 -6.17 -7.92
N LEU A 185 -4.69 -5.05 -8.26
CA LEU A 185 -4.49 -4.71 -9.65
C LEU A 185 -3.57 -5.75 -10.33
N GLN A 186 -3.83 -6.04 -11.60
CA GLN A 186 -2.95 -6.88 -12.41
C GLN A 186 -1.92 -6.01 -13.16
N GLU A 187 -2.28 -4.77 -13.43
CA GLU A 187 -1.43 -3.77 -14.08
C GLU A 187 -1.89 -2.35 -13.70
N VAL A 188 -1.00 -1.38 -13.85
CA VAL A 188 -1.33 0.05 -13.69
C VAL A 188 -0.94 0.81 -14.94
N THR A 189 -1.67 1.90 -15.23
CA THR A 189 -1.33 2.80 -16.31
C THR A 189 -0.10 3.63 -15.92
N PRO A 190 1.03 3.49 -16.62
CA PRO A 190 2.23 4.25 -16.31
C PRO A 190 2.03 5.73 -16.62
N ARG A 191 2.76 6.58 -15.91
CA ARG A 191 2.82 8.03 -16.16
C ARG A 191 4.24 8.56 -16.01
N LYS A 192 4.55 9.61 -16.77
CA LYS A 192 5.86 10.25 -16.73
C LYS A 192 5.90 11.34 -15.67
N HIS A 193 7.09 11.64 -15.17
CA HIS A 193 7.31 12.83 -14.36
C HIS A 193 6.96 14.10 -15.15
N LYS A 194 6.41 15.08 -14.45
CA LYS A 194 6.37 16.46 -14.95
C LYS A 194 7.35 17.31 -14.15
N TYR A 195 8.11 18.14 -14.84
CA TYR A 195 9.17 18.94 -14.27
C TYR A 195 8.93 20.43 -14.51
N SER A 196 9.60 21.27 -13.70
CA SER A 196 9.87 22.66 -14.06
C SER A 196 10.72 22.76 -15.33
N ALA A 197 10.76 23.94 -15.96
CA ALA A 197 11.49 24.14 -17.22
C ALA A 197 12.99 23.80 -17.12
N ASP A 198 13.60 24.03 -15.95
CA ASP A 198 15.00 23.74 -15.65
C ASP A 198 15.23 22.33 -15.07
N LYS A 199 14.18 21.51 -14.98
CA LYS A 199 14.16 20.14 -14.43
C LYS A 199 14.66 20.01 -12.99
N THR A 200 14.76 21.10 -12.26
CA THR A 200 15.22 21.05 -10.86
C THR A 200 14.09 20.75 -9.88
N VAL A 201 12.84 20.94 -10.29
CA VAL A 201 11.63 20.67 -9.49
C VAL A 201 10.74 19.65 -10.19
N VAL A 202 10.40 18.60 -9.48
CA VAL A 202 9.36 17.66 -9.92
C VAL A 202 7.99 18.24 -9.56
N LEU A 203 7.12 18.42 -10.54
CA LEU A 203 5.76 18.92 -10.38
C LEU A 203 4.76 17.76 -10.16
N GLU A 204 4.96 16.67 -10.88
CA GLU A 204 4.19 15.41 -10.70
C GLU A 204 5.13 14.22 -10.75
N ILE A 205 4.93 13.28 -9.83
CA ILE A 205 5.71 12.04 -9.78
C ILE A 205 5.10 11.03 -10.77
N GLY A 206 5.96 10.48 -11.64
CA GLY A 206 5.62 9.40 -12.55
C GLY A 206 6.07 8.05 -12.02
N TYR A 207 5.48 6.99 -12.56
CA TYR A 207 5.84 5.61 -12.27
C TYR A 207 5.51 4.71 -13.48
N ASN A 208 6.16 3.57 -13.54
CA ASN A 208 5.95 2.58 -14.60
C ASN A 208 4.78 1.62 -14.27
N LYS A 209 4.50 0.68 -15.17
CA LYS A 209 3.42 -0.30 -15.01
C LYS A 209 3.58 -1.27 -13.82
N TYR A 210 4.73 -1.27 -13.16
CA TYR A 210 5.03 -2.07 -11.98
C TYR A 210 4.99 -1.25 -10.69
N GLU A 211 4.37 -0.06 -10.72
CA GLU A 211 4.31 0.86 -9.57
C GLU A 211 5.71 1.27 -9.06
N GLN A 212 6.72 1.11 -9.90
CA GLN A 212 8.05 1.60 -9.62
C GLN A 212 8.19 3.03 -10.10
N ILE A 213 8.68 3.91 -9.22
CA ILE A 213 8.99 5.30 -9.58
C ILE A 213 9.97 5.32 -10.77
N GLU A 214 9.80 6.25 -11.69
CA GLU A 214 10.81 6.49 -12.70
C GLU A 214 12.00 7.22 -12.06
N GLN A 215 13.21 7.01 -12.58
CA GLN A 215 14.39 7.72 -12.12
C GLN A 215 14.24 9.22 -12.40
N PHE A 216 14.49 10.04 -11.40
CA PHE A 216 14.50 11.50 -11.53
C PHE A 216 15.74 11.99 -12.27
N ASP A 217 15.62 13.19 -12.88
CA ASP A 217 16.79 13.91 -13.39
C ASP A 217 17.80 14.16 -12.26
N ARG A 218 19.10 14.09 -12.57
CA ARG A 218 20.18 14.22 -11.56
C ARG A 218 20.17 15.57 -10.85
N ASN A 219 19.62 16.59 -11.49
CA ASN A 219 19.56 17.96 -10.96
C ASN A 219 18.36 18.22 -10.06
N VAL A 220 17.47 17.24 -9.85
CA VAL A 220 16.29 17.40 -9.02
C VAL A 220 16.68 17.71 -7.59
N LYS A 221 16.23 18.88 -7.11
CA LYS A 221 16.44 19.38 -5.74
C LYS A 221 15.14 19.51 -4.95
N LYS A 222 13.98 19.33 -5.61
CA LYS A 222 12.66 19.43 -4.97
C LYS A 222 11.67 18.46 -5.60
N VAL A 223 10.93 17.80 -4.74
CA VAL A 223 9.84 16.88 -5.12
C VAL A 223 8.51 17.33 -4.50
N PRO A 224 7.35 16.84 -4.98
CA PRO A 224 6.08 17.00 -4.27
C PRO A 224 6.15 16.48 -2.84
N GLU A 225 5.41 17.09 -1.93
CA GLU A 225 5.33 16.64 -0.51
C GLU A 225 4.68 15.26 -0.36
N VAL A 226 3.85 14.89 -1.32
CA VAL A 226 3.09 13.63 -1.31
C VAL A 226 3.67 12.67 -2.33
N LEU A 227 4.14 11.52 -1.86
CA LEU A 227 4.46 10.39 -2.71
C LEU A 227 3.14 9.72 -3.14
N PRO A 228 2.90 9.47 -4.44
CA PRO A 228 1.71 8.75 -4.87
C PRO A 228 1.61 7.39 -4.18
N GLU A 229 0.44 7.05 -3.66
CA GLU A 229 0.23 5.77 -2.95
C GLU A 229 0.38 4.54 -3.86
N GLU A 230 0.28 4.74 -5.18
CA GLU A 230 0.52 3.73 -6.19
C GLU A 230 2.00 3.31 -6.29
N VAL A 231 2.93 4.13 -5.76
CA VAL A 231 4.36 3.81 -5.81
C VAL A 231 4.69 2.81 -4.70
N ILE A 232 5.19 1.64 -5.09
CA ILE A 232 5.66 0.59 -4.17
C ILE A 232 7.17 0.36 -4.27
N SER A 233 7.83 0.93 -5.27
CA SER A 233 9.28 0.81 -5.48
C SER A 233 9.90 2.16 -5.79
N LEU A 234 10.93 2.49 -5.00
CA LEU A 234 11.80 3.66 -5.16
C LEU A 234 13.15 3.29 -5.81
N TYR A 235 13.19 2.13 -6.50
CA TYR A 235 14.40 1.65 -7.16
C TYR A 235 15.03 2.73 -8.04
N SER A 236 16.29 3.04 -7.78
CA SER A 236 17.09 4.02 -8.53
C SER A 236 16.52 5.46 -8.63
N ALA A 237 15.52 5.82 -7.80
CA ALA A 237 14.80 7.10 -7.94
C ALA A 237 15.74 8.32 -8.03
N PHE A 238 16.77 8.40 -7.20
CA PHE A 238 17.74 9.50 -7.14
C PHE A 238 19.17 9.03 -7.44
N ASN A 239 19.28 7.99 -8.28
CA ASN A 239 20.61 7.50 -8.69
C ASN A 239 21.43 8.64 -9.30
N SER A 240 22.63 8.83 -8.77
CA SER A 240 23.58 9.88 -9.17
C SER A 240 23.02 11.31 -9.06
N ASN A 241 22.06 11.57 -8.16
CA ASN A 241 21.61 12.92 -7.88
C ASN A 241 22.78 13.76 -7.33
N GLU A 242 22.89 15.00 -7.79
CA GLU A 242 24.04 15.87 -7.53
C GLU A 242 23.85 16.79 -6.31
N ASN A 243 22.62 16.89 -5.80
CA ASN A 243 22.28 17.83 -4.75
C ASN A 243 22.57 17.23 -3.35
N GLU A 244 22.92 18.11 -2.43
CA GLU A 244 23.10 17.76 -1.03
C GLU A 244 21.73 17.51 -0.35
N THR A 245 20.75 18.34 -0.68
CA THR A 245 19.41 18.24 -0.12
C THR A 245 18.37 18.12 -1.22
N ILE A 246 17.32 17.33 -0.95
CA ILE A 246 16.14 17.21 -1.80
C ILE A 246 14.95 17.65 -0.96
N GLU A 247 14.39 18.82 -1.30
CA GLU A 247 13.29 19.43 -0.56
C GLU A 247 12.02 18.55 -0.64
N ASN A 248 11.33 18.37 0.48
CA ASN A 248 10.11 17.60 0.70
C ASN A 248 10.24 16.08 0.66
N ILE A 249 11.39 15.51 0.37
CA ILE A 249 11.57 14.06 0.35
C ILE A 249 11.36 13.44 1.75
N ASP A 250 11.66 14.19 2.80
CA ASP A 250 11.46 13.84 4.21
C ASP A 250 9.99 13.68 4.60
N LYS A 251 9.08 14.29 3.81
CA LYS A 251 7.61 14.24 4.03
C LYS A 251 6.93 13.03 3.40
N TRP A 252 7.64 12.26 2.59
CA TRP A 252 7.07 11.12 1.91
C TRP A 252 6.57 10.05 2.88
N ASP A 253 5.34 9.60 2.71
CA ASP A 253 4.85 8.39 3.36
C ASP A 253 5.36 7.15 2.61
N THR A 254 6.37 6.52 3.19
CA THR A 254 7.02 5.34 2.63
C THR A 254 6.44 4.03 3.16
N SER A 255 5.32 4.07 3.90
CA SER A 255 4.71 2.89 4.54
C SER A 255 4.26 1.79 3.58
N ASN A 256 4.21 2.09 2.28
CA ASN A 256 3.83 1.12 1.24
C ASN A 256 5.00 0.67 0.36
N ILE A 257 6.21 1.16 0.63
CA ILE A 257 7.39 0.85 -0.19
C ILE A 257 7.96 -0.51 0.20
N GLU A 258 8.20 -1.34 -0.83
CA GLU A 258 8.83 -2.66 -0.71
C GLU A 258 10.28 -2.70 -1.22
N ASN A 259 10.65 -1.78 -2.11
CA ASN A 259 11.98 -1.75 -2.72
C ASN A 259 12.57 -0.35 -2.71
N MET A 260 13.70 -0.19 -2.02
CA MET A 260 14.52 1.04 -1.96
C MET A 260 15.92 0.83 -2.55
N SER A 261 16.15 -0.30 -3.24
CA SER A 261 17.49 -0.59 -3.76
C SER A 261 17.98 0.47 -4.75
N GLN A 262 19.26 0.79 -4.68
CA GLN A 262 19.96 1.78 -5.51
C GLN A 262 19.37 3.21 -5.45
N MET A 263 18.46 3.51 -4.54
CA MET A 263 17.72 4.78 -4.54
C MET A 263 18.63 6.01 -4.59
N PHE A 264 19.72 6.01 -3.85
CA PHE A 264 20.72 7.07 -3.80
C PHE A 264 22.11 6.59 -4.27
N PHE A 265 22.14 5.56 -5.12
CA PHE A 265 23.40 5.04 -5.67
C PHE A 265 24.19 6.16 -6.33
N GLY A 266 25.43 6.38 -5.93
CA GLY A 266 26.29 7.41 -6.48
C GLY A 266 25.85 8.87 -6.22
N ALA A 267 24.84 9.10 -5.39
CA ALA A 267 24.41 10.42 -4.98
C ALA A 267 25.41 11.02 -3.96
N LYS A 268 26.60 11.36 -4.43
CA LYS A 268 27.81 11.69 -3.63
C LYS A 268 27.60 12.77 -2.59
N ASN A 269 26.71 13.72 -2.88
CA ASN A 269 26.48 14.87 -2.01
C ASN A 269 25.27 14.69 -1.08
N PHE A 270 24.38 13.74 -1.36
CA PHE A 270 23.12 13.59 -0.65
C PHE A 270 23.30 13.43 0.85
N ASN A 271 22.61 14.29 1.63
CA ASN A 271 22.60 14.26 3.08
C ASN A 271 21.29 14.80 3.69
N THR A 272 20.14 14.63 3.02
CA THR A 272 18.84 14.96 3.59
C THR A 272 18.48 13.99 4.72
N ASP A 273 17.84 14.48 5.78
CA ASP A 273 17.35 13.64 6.86
C ASP A 273 16.07 12.88 6.41
N ILE A 274 16.17 11.57 6.36
CA ILE A 274 15.09 10.63 6.02
C ILE A 274 14.85 9.61 7.14
N SER A 275 15.31 9.91 8.34
CA SER A 275 15.20 9.03 9.51
C SER A 275 13.76 8.67 9.89
N ASN A 276 12.78 9.51 9.50
CA ASN A 276 11.36 9.30 9.80
C ASN A 276 10.62 8.40 8.80
N TRP A 277 11.29 7.93 7.76
CA TRP A 277 10.67 7.03 6.81
C TRP A 277 10.26 5.71 7.46
N LYS A 278 9.10 5.20 7.05
CA LYS A 278 8.59 3.90 7.48
C LYS A 278 9.16 2.83 6.56
N THR A 279 9.84 1.86 7.13
CA THR A 279 10.52 0.81 6.37
C THR A 279 9.97 -0.59 6.64
N ASP A 280 8.84 -0.68 7.35
CA ASP A 280 8.26 -1.95 7.80
C ASP A 280 7.96 -2.95 6.68
N LYS A 281 7.71 -2.47 5.45
CA LYS A 281 7.42 -3.34 4.30
C LYS A 281 8.60 -3.51 3.35
N VAL A 282 9.73 -2.84 3.61
CA VAL A 282 10.87 -2.87 2.70
C VAL A 282 11.55 -4.23 2.76
N LYS A 283 11.71 -4.85 1.60
CA LYS A 283 12.40 -6.14 1.41
C LYS A 283 13.80 -5.98 0.84
N ASN A 284 14.04 -4.92 0.07
CA ASN A 284 15.32 -4.72 -0.61
C ASN A 284 15.84 -3.30 -0.43
N MET A 285 17.02 -3.19 0.20
CA MET A 285 17.80 -1.96 0.39
C MET A 285 19.19 -2.07 -0.22
N SER A 286 19.45 -3.06 -1.10
CA SER A 286 20.78 -3.27 -1.68
C SER A 286 21.26 -2.04 -2.43
N TYR A 287 22.53 -1.69 -2.23
CA TYR A 287 23.19 -0.54 -2.87
C TYR A 287 22.49 0.81 -2.62
N MET A 288 21.60 0.95 -1.64
CA MET A 288 20.78 2.15 -1.48
C MET A 288 21.60 3.43 -1.36
N PHE A 289 22.68 3.40 -0.61
CA PHE A 289 23.61 4.51 -0.39
C PHE A 289 25.02 4.21 -0.92
N PHE A 290 25.15 3.28 -1.87
CA PHE A 290 26.46 2.98 -2.46
C PHE A 290 27.09 4.26 -3.01
N ALA A 291 28.33 4.56 -2.60
CA ALA A 291 29.07 5.78 -2.95
C ALA A 291 28.35 7.12 -2.65
N ALA A 292 27.37 7.12 -1.74
CA ALA A 292 26.76 8.33 -1.20
C ALA A 292 27.69 8.96 -0.15
N LYS A 293 28.79 9.55 -0.60
CA LYS A 293 29.98 9.88 0.20
C LYS A 293 29.71 10.79 1.40
N LYS A 294 28.74 11.74 1.29
CA LYS A 294 28.41 12.69 2.37
C LYS A 294 27.25 12.23 3.27
N PHE A 295 26.59 11.14 2.94
CA PHE A 295 25.45 10.69 3.74
C PHE A 295 25.91 10.27 5.15
N SER A 296 25.34 10.93 6.18
CA SER A 296 25.74 10.71 7.57
C SER A 296 24.56 10.73 8.56
N LYS A 297 23.31 10.66 8.05
CA LYS A 297 22.11 10.71 8.91
C LYS A 297 21.92 9.41 9.65
N ASN A 298 21.38 9.51 10.87
CA ASN A 298 21.02 8.37 11.69
C ASN A 298 19.75 7.70 11.16
N LEU A 299 19.71 6.37 11.15
CA LEU A 299 18.61 5.55 10.64
C LEU A 299 18.07 4.59 11.72
N ASP A 300 18.27 4.91 12.99
CA ASP A 300 17.90 4.10 14.14
C ASP A 300 16.40 3.85 14.30
N LYS A 301 15.56 4.63 13.58
CA LYS A 301 14.10 4.44 13.56
C LYS A 301 13.61 3.49 12.47
N TRP A 302 14.51 3.05 11.59
CA TRP A 302 14.14 2.16 10.49
C TRP A 302 13.94 0.75 11.01
N ASN A 303 12.78 0.18 10.70
CA ASN A 303 12.51 -1.22 10.96
C ASN A 303 13.05 -2.07 9.79
N THR A 304 14.07 -2.86 10.04
CA THR A 304 14.71 -3.71 9.02
C THR A 304 14.32 -5.18 9.14
N ALA A 305 13.38 -5.52 10.01
CA ALA A 305 12.99 -6.92 10.28
C ALA A 305 12.50 -7.70 9.04
N ASN A 306 11.96 -7.00 8.04
CA ASN A 306 11.47 -7.60 6.80
C ASN A 306 12.45 -7.45 5.62
N VAL A 307 13.65 -6.87 5.85
CA VAL A 307 14.61 -6.65 4.77
C VAL A 307 15.37 -7.94 4.48
N GLU A 308 15.23 -8.43 3.26
CA GLU A 308 15.85 -9.66 2.76
C GLU A 308 17.22 -9.40 2.12
N ASN A 309 17.45 -8.17 1.62
CA ASN A 309 18.69 -7.83 0.91
C ASN A 309 19.17 -6.42 1.26
N MET A 310 20.33 -6.33 1.91
CA MET A 310 21.07 -5.09 2.23
C MET A 310 22.48 -5.09 1.63
N ASN A 311 22.74 -5.93 0.61
CA ASN A 311 24.07 -6.08 0.04
C ASN A 311 24.62 -4.73 -0.42
N ARG A 312 25.83 -4.39 0.03
CA ARG A 312 26.57 -3.17 -0.34
C ARG A 312 25.83 -1.85 -0.08
N MET A 313 24.87 -1.84 0.85
CA MET A 313 24.00 -0.68 1.12
C MET A 313 24.82 0.61 1.37
N PHE A 314 25.91 0.53 2.12
CA PHE A 314 26.77 1.66 2.47
C PHE A 314 28.20 1.54 1.93
N GLN A 315 28.44 0.65 0.97
CA GLN A 315 29.78 0.56 0.37
C GLN A 315 30.17 1.91 -0.23
N GLU A 316 31.38 2.42 0.09
CA GLU A 316 31.88 3.74 -0.32
C GLU A 316 31.08 4.95 0.22
N ALA A 317 30.21 4.79 1.19
CA ALA A 317 29.55 5.87 1.90
C ALA A 317 30.46 6.39 3.02
N GLU A 318 31.48 7.15 2.65
CA GLU A 318 32.65 7.51 3.48
C GLU A 318 32.29 8.23 4.79
N ALA A 319 31.21 9.05 4.78
CA ALA A 319 30.79 9.81 5.96
C ALA A 319 29.80 9.05 6.85
N PHE A 320 29.29 7.88 6.41
CA PHE A 320 28.27 7.17 7.17
C PHE A 320 28.84 6.58 8.46
N ASN A 321 28.36 7.08 9.57
CA ASN A 321 28.65 6.59 10.92
C ASN A 321 27.37 6.53 11.78
N GLY A 322 26.22 6.42 11.12
CA GLY A 322 24.91 6.36 11.76
C GLY A 322 24.55 4.94 12.22
N ASN A 323 23.58 4.86 13.15
CA ASN A 323 23.00 3.60 13.56
C ASN A 323 21.89 3.18 12.58
N ILE A 324 21.74 1.87 12.42
CA ILE A 324 20.58 1.25 11.79
C ILE A 324 19.92 0.41 12.88
N SER A 325 18.61 0.56 13.06
CA SER A 325 17.85 -0.31 13.97
C SER A 325 17.79 -1.73 13.41
N THR A 326 17.81 -2.71 14.29
CA THR A 326 17.66 -4.14 13.96
C THR A 326 16.31 -4.64 14.46
#